data_7c4961d47ab8e7fb743f6745158630bd
#
_entry.id   7c4961d47ab8e7fb743f6745158630bd
#
_cell.length_a   1.000
_cell.length_b   1.000
_cell.length_c   1.000
_cell.angle_alpha   90.00
_cell.angle_beta   90.00
_cell.angle_gamma   90.00
#
_symmetry.space_group_name_H-M   'P 1'
#
loop_
_entity.id
_entity.type
_entity.pdbx_description
1 polymer ?
#
loop_
_entity_poly.entity_id
_entity_poly.type
_entity_poly.pdbx_seq_one_letter_code
_entity_poly.pdbx_strand_id
1 'polypeptide(L)'
;SSPIVLNDYYAADLNTYQSGQVKFQMESLEQGVHTIRVKAWDVNNNSSEAKINFEVKSEETPTINRLFNYPNPFSTHTEFMMLHNQFCDVLDVLVQIYTISGKLVKTLSAQTQTQGFTVRGLSWDGRDEYGDKLANGVYVYRCLYSNADGKKAEAIEKLVILN
;
A
#
# COMPACT_ATOMS: atom_id res chain seq x y z
N SER A 1 -16.40 22.35 11.85
CA SER A 1 -15.04 22.32 11.31
C SER A 1 -14.80 23.57 10.49
N SER A 2 -13.61 24.14 10.60
CA SER A 2 -13.20 25.29 9.79
C SER A 2 -12.99 24.87 8.34
N PRO A 3 -13.30 25.73 7.35
CA PRO A 3 -13.04 25.43 5.95
C PRO A 3 -11.54 25.40 5.68
N ILE A 4 -11.12 24.49 4.82
CA ILE A 4 -9.73 24.37 4.33
C ILE A 4 -9.67 25.02 2.96
N VAL A 5 -8.72 25.93 2.76
CA VAL A 5 -8.46 26.54 1.43
C VAL A 5 -7.60 25.59 0.62
N LEU A 6 -8.08 25.22 -0.58
CA LEU A 6 -7.46 24.18 -1.40
C LEU A 6 -6.75 24.75 -2.65
N ASN A 7 -6.57 26.07 -2.75
CA ASN A 7 -5.96 26.70 -3.92
C ASN A 7 -4.55 26.21 -4.22
N ASP A 8 -3.74 25.98 -3.18
CA ASP A 8 -2.36 25.48 -3.31
C ASP A 8 -2.27 24.01 -3.74
N TYR A 9 -3.39 23.29 -3.68
CA TYR A 9 -3.50 21.87 -4.07
C TYR A 9 -4.13 21.68 -5.44
N TYR A 10 -4.43 22.77 -6.14
CA TYR A 10 -5.00 22.74 -7.48
C TYR A 10 -3.91 22.61 -8.54
N ALA A 11 -4.08 21.69 -9.46
CA ALA A 11 -3.27 21.55 -10.66
C ALA A 11 -4.18 21.60 -11.90
N ALA A 12 -3.91 22.55 -12.81
CA ALA A 12 -4.62 22.62 -14.08
C ALA A 12 -4.26 21.42 -14.96
N ASP A 13 -5.19 20.96 -15.77
CA ASP A 13 -4.94 19.95 -16.77
C ASP A 13 -4.04 20.49 -17.89
N LEU A 14 -3.29 19.59 -18.53
CA LEU A 14 -2.37 19.98 -19.62
C LEU A 14 -3.13 20.64 -20.77
N ASN A 15 -2.63 21.80 -21.21
CA ASN A 15 -3.14 22.56 -22.33
C ASN A 15 -4.57 23.12 -22.17
N THR A 16 -5.07 23.26 -20.96
CA THR A 16 -6.36 23.88 -20.67
C THR A 16 -6.33 24.70 -19.39
N TYR A 17 -7.07 25.80 -19.35
CA TYR A 17 -7.35 26.57 -18.14
C TYR A 17 -8.78 26.37 -17.63
N GLN A 18 -9.55 25.50 -18.31
CA GLN A 18 -10.98 25.29 -18.03
C GLN A 18 -11.22 24.07 -17.11
N SER A 19 -10.18 23.25 -16.88
CA SER A 19 -10.27 22.08 -16.02
C SER A 19 -8.98 21.85 -15.24
N GLY A 20 -9.09 21.12 -14.14
CA GLY A 20 -7.97 20.76 -13.28
C GLY A 20 -8.41 19.86 -12.15
N GLN A 21 -7.45 19.46 -11.33
CA GLN A 21 -7.64 18.54 -10.22
C GLN A 21 -7.14 19.15 -8.92
N VAL A 22 -7.85 18.88 -7.84
CA VAL A 22 -7.39 19.13 -6.49
C VAL A 22 -7.06 17.79 -5.84
N LYS A 23 -5.83 17.66 -5.34
CA LYS A 23 -5.39 16.49 -4.57
C LYS A 23 -5.03 16.92 -3.17
N PHE A 24 -5.88 16.64 -2.22
CA PHE A 24 -5.66 16.95 -0.82
C PHE A 24 -5.72 15.67 0.02
N GLN A 25 -4.68 15.43 0.80
CA GLN A 25 -4.65 14.30 1.72
C GLN A 25 -5.23 14.76 3.05
N MET A 26 -6.34 14.14 3.44
CA MET A 26 -6.94 14.37 4.76
C MET A 26 -6.17 13.57 5.81
N GLU A 27 -6.06 14.16 7.00
CA GLU A 27 -5.60 13.43 8.18
C GLU A 27 -6.60 12.33 8.57
N SER A 28 -6.21 11.46 9.50
CA SER A 28 -7.06 10.36 9.97
C SER A 28 -8.41 10.88 10.44
N LEU A 29 -9.48 10.33 9.88
CA LEU A 29 -10.85 10.62 10.27
C LEU A 29 -11.32 9.61 11.32
N GLU A 30 -12.09 10.06 12.29
CA GLU A 30 -12.75 9.18 13.25
C GLU A 30 -13.77 8.27 12.54
N GLN A 31 -14.10 7.16 13.18
CA GLN A 31 -15.13 6.26 12.65
C GLN A 31 -16.49 6.94 12.63
N GLY A 32 -17.26 6.69 11.59
CA GLY A 32 -18.63 7.19 11.46
C GLY A 32 -18.93 7.82 10.11
N VAL A 33 -20.09 8.44 10.04
CA VAL A 33 -20.55 9.10 8.81
C VAL A 33 -19.97 10.50 8.73
N HIS A 34 -19.27 10.75 7.64
CA HIS A 34 -18.66 12.05 7.34
C HIS A 34 -19.27 12.66 6.08
N THR A 35 -19.21 13.97 6.03
CA THR A 35 -19.64 14.74 4.87
C THR A 35 -18.50 15.62 4.40
N ILE A 36 -18.12 15.47 3.15
CA ILE A 36 -17.27 16.44 2.47
C ILE A 36 -18.16 17.38 1.66
N ARG A 37 -17.90 18.67 1.81
CA ARG A 37 -18.52 19.73 1.03
C ARG A 37 -17.40 20.51 0.36
N VAL A 38 -17.43 20.59 -0.96
CA VAL A 38 -16.47 21.34 -1.76
C VAL A 38 -17.20 22.50 -2.40
N LYS A 39 -16.67 23.72 -2.25
CA LYS A 39 -17.17 24.92 -2.92
C LYS A 39 -16.04 25.49 -3.76
N ALA A 40 -16.34 25.74 -5.01
CA ALA A 40 -15.42 26.36 -5.97
C ALA A 40 -16.04 27.64 -6.55
N TRP A 41 -15.17 28.57 -6.93
CA TRP A 41 -15.55 29.81 -7.59
C TRP A 41 -14.86 29.89 -8.95
N ASP A 42 -15.56 30.41 -9.93
CA ASP A 42 -14.98 30.77 -11.22
C ASP A 42 -14.36 32.19 -11.17
N VAL A 43 -13.72 32.57 -12.28
CA VAL A 43 -13.07 33.88 -12.43
C VAL A 43 -14.06 35.06 -12.40
N ASN A 44 -15.36 34.80 -12.59
CA ASN A 44 -16.43 35.78 -12.51
C ASN A 44 -17.12 35.83 -11.13
N ASN A 45 -16.53 35.13 -10.15
CA ASN A 45 -17.04 35.01 -8.78
C ASN A 45 -18.41 34.28 -8.66
N ASN A 46 -18.76 33.46 -9.64
CA ASN A 46 -19.86 32.50 -9.49
C ASN A 46 -19.37 31.29 -8.72
N SER A 47 -20.19 30.75 -7.85
CA SER A 47 -19.82 29.58 -7.04
C SER A 47 -20.68 28.37 -7.33
N SER A 48 -20.03 27.20 -7.28
CA SER A 48 -20.68 25.89 -7.32
C SER A 48 -20.30 25.09 -6.08
N GLU A 49 -21.22 24.30 -5.58
CA GLU A 49 -21.03 23.47 -4.41
C GLU A 49 -21.38 22.02 -4.72
N ALA A 50 -20.51 21.11 -4.28
CA ALA A 50 -20.73 19.67 -4.32
C ALA A 50 -20.62 19.08 -2.91
N LYS A 51 -21.44 18.08 -2.61
CA LYS A 51 -21.48 17.40 -1.31
C LYS A 51 -21.44 15.90 -1.53
N ILE A 52 -20.59 15.20 -0.75
CA ILE A 52 -20.55 13.75 -0.70
C ILE A 52 -20.61 13.28 0.76
N ASN A 53 -21.41 12.25 1.02
CA ASN A 53 -21.43 11.56 2.30
C ASN A 53 -20.70 10.23 2.14
N PHE A 54 -19.85 9.88 3.11
CA PHE A 54 -19.15 8.61 3.16
C PHE A 54 -19.05 8.14 4.62
N GLU A 55 -18.84 6.87 4.81
CA GLU A 55 -18.69 6.25 6.13
C GLU A 55 -17.26 5.76 6.31
N VAL A 56 -16.62 6.19 7.39
CA VAL A 56 -15.33 5.65 7.84
C VAL A 56 -15.62 4.48 8.76
N LYS A 57 -15.23 3.28 8.33
CA LYS A 57 -15.31 2.06 9.13
C LYS A 57 -13.90 1.71 9.60
N SER A 58 -13.77 1.36 10.88
CA SER A 58 -12.58 0.68 11.35
C SER A 58 -12.73 -0.80 11.02
N GLU A 59 -11.86 -1.32 10.19
CA GLU A 59 -11.70 -2.77 10.12
C GLU A 59 -10.87 -3.21 11.33
N GLU A 60 -11.54 -3.80 12.29
CA GLU A 60 -10.88 -4.29 13.53
C GLU A 60 -9.87 -5.41 13.26
N THR A 61 -10.01 -6.10 12.12
CA THR A 61 -9.17 -7.23 11.76
C THR A 61 -8.24 -6.87 10.60
N PRO A 62 -6.91 -6.88 10.81
CA PRO A 62 -5.95 -6.70 9.72
C PRO A 62 -6.14 -7.76 8.63
N THR A 63 -6.06 -7.35 7.37
CA THR A 63 -6.13 -8.25 6.21
C THR A 63 -5.09 -7.88 5.15
N ILE A 64 -4.59 -8.90 4.43
CA ILE A 64 -3.85 -8.70 3.19
C ILE A 64 -4.81 -8.94 2.04
N ASN A 65 -5.18 -7.86 1.34
CA ASN A 65 -6.13 -7.93 0.23
C ASN A 65 -5.47 -8.49 -1.04
N ARG A 66 -4.17 -8.19 -1.21
CA ARG A 66 -3.39 -8.70 -2.33
C ARG A 66 -1.91 -8.79 -1.94
N LEU A 67 -1.29 -9.92 -2.27
CA LEU A 67 0.14 -10.16 -2.12
C LEU A 67 0.71 -10.58 -3.48
N PHE A 68 1.83 -9.99 -3.89
CA PHE A 68 2.53 -10.36 -5.11
C PHE A 68 3.98 -9.88 -5.06
N ASN A 69 4.81 -10.44 -5.93
CA ASN A 69 6.16 -9.97 -6.14
C ASN A 69 6.36 -9.63 -7.63
N TYR A 70 7.20 -8.63 -7.90
CA TYR A 70 7.51 -8.20 -9.26
C TYR A 70 9.00 -7.86 -9.40
N PRO A 71 9.64 -8.34 -10.48
CA PRO A 71 9.13 -9.29 -11.47
C PRO A 71 8.91 -10.69 -10.89
N ASN A 72 8.00 -11.46 -11.49
CA ASN A 72 7.80 -12.88 -11.23
C ASN A 72 7.35 -13.56 -12.54
N PRO A 73 8.15 -14.42 -13.15
CA PRO A 73 9.47 -14.90 -12.73
C PRO A 73 10.58 -13.85 -12.71
N PHE A 74 11.65 -14.11 -11.94
CA PHE A 74 12.82 -13.22 -11.89
C PHE A 74 14.14 -14.01 -11.97
N SER A 75 15.24 -13.33 -12.35
CA SER A 75 16.57 -13.90 -12.48
C SER A 75 17.62 -13.22 -11.59
N THR A 76 17.43 -11.97 -11.25
CA THR A 76 18.39 -11.18 -10.48
C THR A 76 17.83 -10.71 -9.15
N HIS A 77 16.63 -10.15 -9.15
CA HIS A 77 15.94 -9.67 -7.96
C HIS A 77 14.44 -9.57 -8.20
N THR A 78 13.70 -9.55 -7.13
CA THR A 78 12.26 -9.28 -7.12
C THR A 78 11.92 -8.39 -5.92
N GLU A 79 10.85 -7.63 -6.03
CA GLU A 79 10.33 -6.81 -4.94
C GLU A 79 8.97 -7.34 -4.49
N PHE A 80 8.79 -7.50 -3.19
CA PHE A 80 7.52 -7.91 -2.60
C PHE A 80 6.62 -6.69 -2.40
N MET A 81 5.35 -6.86 -2.77
CA MET A 81 4.33 -5.83 -2.69
C MET A 81 3.08 -6.40 -2.02
N MET A 82 2.48 -5.62 -1.16
CA MET A 82 1.31 -6.01 -0.39
C MET A 82 0.29 -4.86 -0.35
N LEU A 83 -0.98 -5.18 -0.64
CA LEU A 83 -2.11 -4.31 -0.35
C LEU A 83 -2.79 -4.80 0.92
N HIS A 84 -3.03 -3.88 1.85
CA HIS A 84 -3.62 -4.18 3.15
C HIS A 84 -4.72 -3.16 3.50
N ASN A 85 -5.44 -3.39 4.59
CA ASN A 85 -6.56 -2.54 5.03
C ASN A 85 -6.21 -1.55 6.16
N GLN A 86 -4.96 -1.52 6.63
CA GLN A 86 -4.52 -0.62 7.70
C GLN A 86 -3.99 0.69 7.10
N PHE A 87 -4.69 1.79 7.31
CA PHE A 87 -4.32 3.09 6.73
C PHE A 87 -3.30 3.84 7.60
N CYS A 88 -2.23 4.35 6.98
CA CYS A 88 -1.22 5.22 7.61
C CYS A 88 -0.65 4.68 8.93
N ASP A 89 -0.43 3.37 9.02
CA ASP A 89 0.10 2.71 10.22
C ASP A 89 1.58 2.34 10.05
N VAL A 90 2.26 2.16 11.17
CA VAL A 90 3.59 1.54 11.21
C VAL A 90 3.40 0.03 11.23
N LEU A 91 3.88 -0.63 10.17
CA LEU A 91 3.77 -2.07 10.03
C LEU A 91 5.15 -2.73 10.14
N ASP A 92 5.22 -3.76 10.96
CA ASP A 92 6.32 -4.72 10.96
C ASP A 92 5.98 -5.82 9.96
N VAL A 93 6.75 -5.90 8.88
CA VAL A 93 6.53 -6.85 7.78
C VAL A 93 7.61 -7.90 7.79
N LEU A 94 7.19 -9.16 7.70
CA LEU A 94 8.05 -10.34 7.65
C LEU A 94 7.69 -11.17 6.42
N VAL A 95 8.68 -11.42 5.55
CA VAL A 95 8.55 -12.32 4.41
C VAL A 95 9.45 -13.53 4.64
N GLN A 96 8.86 -14.70 4.63
CA GLN A 96 9.55 -15.99 4.79
C GLN A 96 9.40 -16.79 3.50
N ILE A 97 10.51 -17.22 2.93
CA ILE A 97 10.56 -17.91 1.64
C ILE A 97 10.94 -19.37 1.88
N TYR A 98 10.20 -20.27 1.25
CA TYR A 98 10.30 -21.70 1.44
C TYR A 98 10.46 -22.42 0.09
N THR A 99 11.16 -23.56 0.11
CA THR A 99 11.05 -24.55 -0.96
C THR A 99 9.64 -25.13 -1.00
N ILE A 100 9.27 -25.80 -2.09
CA ILE A 100 8.01 -26.55 -2.19
C ILE A 100 7.90 -27.71 -1.18
N SER A 101 9.04 -28.18 -0.65
CA SER A 101 9.07 -29.18 0.43
C SER A 101 8.91 -28.59 1.84
N GLY A 102 8.72 -27.27 1.96
CA GLY A 102 8.51 -26.57 3.23
C GLY A 102 9.79 -26.18 4.00
N LYS A 103 10.98 -26.34 3.39
CA LYS A 103 12.23 -25.89 4.01
C LYS A 103 12.32 -24.36 3.87
N LEU A 104 12.48 -23.65 5.01
CA LEU A 104 12.76 -22.20 5.02
C LEU A 104 14.15 -21.94 4.41
N VAL A 105 14.23 -21.03 3.46
CA VAL A 105 15.46 -20.65 2.76
C VAL A 105 15.87 -19.21 3.01
N LYS A 106 14.91 -18.31 3.24
CA LYS A 106 15.18 -16.90 3.50
C LYS A 106 14.11 -16.25 4.36
N THR A 107 14.55 -15.34 5.24
CA THR A 107 13.68 -14.45 5.99
C THR A 107 14.09 -13.01 5.72
N LEU A 108 13.13 -12.19 5.35
CA LEU A 108 13.28 -10.75 5.18
C LEU A 108 12.35 -10.04 6.16
N SER A 109 12.83 -8.99 6.80
CA SER A 109 12.01 -8.18 7.69
C SER A 109 12.24 -6.70 7.44
N ALA A 110 11.19 -5.92 7.52
CA ALA A 110 11.26 -4.47 7.48
C ALA A 110 10.15 -3.87 8.33
N GLN A 111 10.47 -2.75 8.99
CA GLN A 111 9.47 -1.87 9.55
C GLN A 111 9.21 -0.75 8.53
N THR A 112 7.97 -0.52 8.20
CA THR A 112 7.59 0.50 7.23
C THR A 112 6.42 1.32 7.72
N GLN A 113 6.51 2.63 7.55
CA GLN A 113 5.36 3.51 7.72
C GLN A 113 4.63 3.61 6.40
N THR A 114 3.40 3.14 6.37
CA THR A 114 2.62 3.10 5.14
C THR A 114 2.01 4.47 4.84
N GLN A 115 2.12 4.88 3.58
CA GLN A 115 1.33 6.01 3.04
C GLN A 115 0.17 5.42 2.25
N GLY A 116 -0.98 5.20 2.94
CA GLY A 116 -2.14 4.53 2.34
C GLY A 116 -2.16 3.02 2.64
N PHE A 117 -2.57 2.21 1.66
CA PHE A 117 -2.86 0.79 1.79
C PHE A 117 -1.85 -0.12 1.09
N THR A 118 -0.65 0.38 0.78
CA THR A 118 0.35 -0.38 0.02
C THR A 118 1.69 -0.39 0.74
N VAL A 119 2.26 -1.58 0.91
CA VAL A 119 3.66 -1.78 1.31
C VAL A 119 4.47 -2.15 0.08
N ARG A 120 5.67 -1.54 -0.04
CA ARG A 120 6.69 -1.80 -1.06
C ARG A 120 8.07 -1.72 -0.42
N GLY A 121 9.09 -2.10 -1.18
CA GLY A 121 10.49 -1.88 -0.79
C GLY A 121 11.18 -3.07 -0.14
N LEU A 122 10.52 -4.22 0.07
CA LEU A 122 11.22 -5.44 0.41
C LEU A 122 11.74 -6.11 -0.87
N SER A 123 13.03 -5.99 -1.11
CA SER A 123 13.70 -6.61 -2.25
C SER A 123 14.46 -7.86 -1.86
N TRP A 124 14.53 -8.84 -2.77
CA TRP A 124 15.26 -10.09 -2.61
C TRP A 124 15.98 -10.49 -3.88
N ASP A 125 17.21 -10.94 -3.74
CA ASP A 125 18.13 -11.29 -4.82
C ASP A 125 18.18 -12.79 -5.17
N GLY A 126 17.28 -13.60 -4.61
CA GLY A 126 17.22 -15.04 -4.87
C GLY A 126 18.29 -15.85 -4.13
N ARG A 127 18.91 -15.31 -3.08
CA ARG A 127 19.90 -16.01 -2.25
C ARG A 127 19.28 -16.47 -0.93
N ASP A 128 19.80 -17.57 -0.41
CA ASP A 128 19.43 -18.06 0.91
C ASP A 128 20.02 -17.24 2.07
N GLU A 129 19.86 -17.71 3.31
CA GLU A 129 20.41 -17.04 4.50
C GLU A 129 21.94 -17.02 4.52
N TYR A 130 22.60 -17.95 3.82
CA TYR A 130 24.05 -18.06 3.77
C TYR A 130 24.68 -17.28 2.61
N GLY A 131 23.85 -16.72 1.73
CA GLY A 131 24.28 -15.98 0.55
C GLY A 131 24.44 -16.84 -0.71
N ASP A 132 24.08 -18.12 -0.65
CA ASP A 132 24.13 -19.02 -1.79
C ASP A 132 22.91 -18.79 -2.72
N LYS A 133 23.17 -18.80 -4.04
CA LYS A 133 22.10 -18.72 -5.04
C LYS A 133 21.21 -19.94 -4.99
N LEU A 134 19.92 -19.71 -4.98
CA LEU A 134 18.93 -20.76 -5.07
C LEU A 134 18.81 -21.27 -6.52
N ALA A 135 18.46 -22.54 -6.66
CA ALA A 135 18.23 -23.17 -7.96
C ALA A 135 16.97 -22.61 -8.64
N ASN A 136 16.94 -22.75 -9.97
CA ASN A 136 15.74 -22.49 -10.75
C ASN A 136 14.58 -23.33 -10.25
N GLY A 137 13.43 -22.71 -10.11
CA GLY A 137 12.25 -23.45 -9.65
C GLY A 137 11.18 -22.56 -9.03
N VAL A 138 10.17 -23.24 -8.53
CA VAL A 138 9.05 -22.64 -7.82
C VAL A 138 9.34 -22.66 -6.33
N TYR A 139 9.10 -21.53 -5.69
CA TYR A 139 9.18 -21.34 -4.25
C TYR A 139 7.85 -20.79 -3.75
N VAL A 140 7.62 -20.95 -2.46
CA VAL A 140 6.45 -20.40 -1.78
C VAL A 140 6.93 -19.36 -0.79
N TYR A 141 6.26 -18.22 -0.70
CA TYR A 141 6.56 -17.25 0.33
C TYR A 141 5.33 -16.87 1.13
N ARG A 142 5.54 -16.69 2.42
CA ARG A 142 4.56 -16.23 3.38
C ARG A 142 4.92 -14.80 3.76
N CYS A 143 3.98 -13.90 3.61
CA CYS A 143 4.07 -12.54 4.13
C CYS A 143 3.20 -12.43 5.36
N LEU A 144 3.79 -11.95 6.45
CA LEU A 144 3.12 -11.63 7.69
C LEU A 144 3.35 -10.15 7.97
N TYR A 145 2.32 -9.42 8.36
CA TYR A 145 2.52 -8.11 8.97
C TYR A 145 1.83 -8.03 10.33
N SER A 146 2.39 -7.18 11.20
CA SER A 146 1.75 -6.75 12.46
C SER A 146 1.70 -5.23 12.53
N ASN A 147 0.62 -4.71 13.06
CA ASN A 147 0.47 -3.28 13.33
C ASN A 147 0.94 -2.92 14.74
N ALA A 148 0.90 -1.63 15.09
CA ALA A 148 1.30 -1.14 16.40
C ALA A 148 0.51 -1.74 17.57
N ASP A 149 -0.75 -2.15 17.34
CA ASP A 149 -1.60 -2.82 18.33
C ASP A 149 -1.28 -4.33 18.48
N GLY A 150 -0.31 -4.85 17.73
CA GLY A 150 0.06 -6.26 17.73
C GLY A 150 -0.91 -7.17 16.98
N LYS A 151 -1.91 -6.64 16.30
CA LYS A 151 -2.79 -7.40 15.41
C LYS A 151 -2.03 -7.81 14.15
N LYS A 152 -2.33 -8.99 13.62
CA LYS A 152 -1.56 -9.62 12.53
C LYS A 152 -2.46 -10.04 11.37
N ALA A 153 -1.89 -10.01 10.17
CA ALA A 153 -2.45 -10.68 9.01
C ALA A 153 -1.36 -11.40 8.23
N GLU A 154 -1.74 -12.44 7.51
CA GLU A 154 -0.82 -13.22 6.69
C GLU A 154 -1.44 -13.62 5.36
N ALA A 155 -0.56 -13.80 4.37
CA ALA A 155 -0.91 -14.35 3.08
C ALA A 155 0.27 -15.16 2.52
N ILE A 156 -0.04 -16.11 1.64
CA ILE A 156 0.93 -17.01 1.01
C ILE A 156 0.77 -16.90 -0.49
N GLU A 157 1.89 -16.81 -1.20
CA GLU A 157 1.95 -16.75 -2.65
C GLU A 157 3.15 -17.53 -3.20
N LYS A 158 3.20 -17.68 -4.53
CA LYS A 158 4.26 -18.38 -5.24
C LYS A 158 5.16 -17.41 -5.97
N LEU A 159 6.44 -17.74 -6.04
CA LEU A 159 7.41 -17.07 -6.89
C LEU A 159 8.22 -18.08 -7.70
N VAL A 160 8.79 -17.62 -8.80
CA VAL A 160 9.58 -18.44 -9.71
C VAL A 160 10.94 -17.79 -9.94
N ILE A 161 12.00 -18.56 -9.69
CA ILE A 161 13.38 -18.19 -10.03
C ILE A 161 13.76 -18.79 -11.37
N LEU A 162 14.28 -17.97 -12.27
CA LEU A 162 14.87 -18.35 -13.54
C LEU A 162 16.29 -17.77 -13.62
N ASN A 163 17.32 -18.59 -13.65
CA ASN A 163 18.73 -18.18 -13.80
C ASN A 163 19.18 -18.33 -15.25
#